data_ff6272bfdc1f227eb9365d57c519e2ff
#
_entry.id   ff6272bfdc1f227eb9365d57c519e2ff
#
_cell.length_a   1.000
_cell.length_b   1.000
_cell.length_c   1.000
_cell.angle_alpha   90.00
_cell.angle_beta   90.00
_cell.angle_gamma   90.00
#
_symmetry.space_group_name_H-M   'P 1'
#
loop_
_entity.id
_entity.type
_entity.pdbx_description
1 polymer ?
#
loop_
_entity_poly.entity_id
_entity_poly.type
_entity_poly.pdbx_seq_one_letter_code
_entity_poly.pdbx_strand_id
1 'polypeptide(L)'
;MKGRISNKMGEIQINPDVIALYAGTIAVECFGIVGMAAVSMKDGLVKLLKRESLTHGINVDIKENKISIDFHVIVSYGVSISAVSDNLIESVKYRVEEFTGMEVEKINIFVEGVRVFNIPFFVFINLWV
;
A
#
# COMPACT_ATOMS: atom_id res chain seq x y z
N MET A 1 15.45 7.40 -4.43
CA MET A 1 16.13 6.63 -5.43
C MET A 1 15.21 6.18 -6.53
N LYS A 2 15.72 6.10 -7.75
CA LYS A 2 14.92 5.71 -8.89
C LYS A 2 15.35 4.34 -9.39
N GLY A 3 14.39 3.57 -9.92
CA GLY A 3 14.71 2.36 -10.63
C GLY A 3 15.22 2.69 -12.03
N ARG A 4 16.18 1.91 -12.52
CA ARG A 4 16.78 2.16 -13.83
C ARG A 4 16.91 0.88 -14.62
N ILE A 5 16.51 0.96 -15.88
CA ILE A 5 16.68 -0.12 -16.85
C ILE A 5 17.36 0.48 -18.05
N SER A 6 18.50 -0.05 -18.44
CA SER A 6 19.28 0.48 -19.56
C SER A 6 19.39 -0.52 -20.69
N ASN A 7 19.41 -0.02 -21.92
CA ASN A 7 19.70 -0.82 -23.09
C ASN A 7 20.47 0.05 -24.10
N LYS A 8 20.73 -0.48 -25.29
CA LYS A 8 21.53 0.24 -26.32
C LYS A 8 20.86 1.52 -26.80
N MET A 9 19.53 1.61 -26.67
CA MET A 9 18.76 2.75 -27.15
C MET A 9 18.61 3.85 -26.12
N GLY A 10 18.87 3.55 -24.86
CA GLY A 10 18.71 4.54 -23.81
C GLY A 10 18.43 3.93 -22.45
N GLU A 11 17.80 4.71 -21.60
CA GLU A 11 17.57 4.36 -20.22
C GLU A 11 16.12 4.64 -19.82
N ILE A 12 15.54 3.74 -19.04
CA ILE A 12 14.23 3.94 -18.44
C ILE A 12 14.48 4.20 -16.96
N GLN A 13 13.97 5.32 -16.46
CA GLN A 13 14.02 5.65 -15.05
C GLN A 13 12.59 5.64 -14.49
N ILE A 14 12.39 4.96 -13.36
CA ILE A 14 11.08 4.84 -12.73
C ILE A 14 11.12 5.54 -11.39
N ASN A 15 10.25 6.54 -11.24
CA ASN A 15 10.12 7.28 -9.99
C ASN A 15 9.40 6.39 -8.96
N PRO A 16 9.91 6.30 -7.71
CA PRO A 16 9.24 5.53 -6.68
C PRO A 16 7.77 5.90 -6.47
N ASP A 17 7.39 7.15 -6.70
CA ASP A 17 5.99 7.57 -6.55
C ASP A 17 5.08 6.88 -7.56
N VAL A 18 5.57 6.55 -8.73
CA VAL A 18 4.79 5.81 -9.72
C VAL A 18 4.49 4.41 -9.20
N ILE A 19 5.48 3.80 -8.57
CA ILE A 19 5.32 2.47 -7.99
C ILE A 19 4.35 2.53 -6.81
N ALA A 20 4.48 3.56 -5.97
CA ALA A 20 3.59 3.73 -4.83
C ALA A 20 2.13 3.89 -5.27
N LEU A 21 1.90 4.69 -6.30
CA LEU A 21 0.55 4.88 -6.83
C LEU A 21 -0.02 3.57 -7.38
N TYR A 22 0.77 2.87 -8.16
CA TYR A 22 0.34 1.61 -8.74
C TYR A 22 0.06 0.56 -7.65
N ALA A 23 0.97 0.44 -6.69
CA ALA A 23 0.79 -0.48 -5.57
C ALA A 23 -0.45 -0.13 -4.75
N GLY A 24 -0.71 1.16 -4.56
CA GLY A 24 -1.90 1.62 -3.85
C GLY A 24 -3.19 1.23 -4.55
N THR A 25 -3.24 1.33 -5.87
CA THR A 25 -4.44 0.94 -6.61
C THR A 25 -4.66 -0.57 -6.51
N ILE A 26 -3.61 -1.37 -6.50
CA ILE A 26 -3.72 -2.80 -6.30
C ILE A 26 -4.26 -3.10 -4.90
N ALA A 27 -3.70 -2.42 -3.90
CA ALA A 27 -4.06 -2.67 -2.51
C ALA A 27 -5.54 -2.42 -2.23
N VAL A 28 -6.09 -1.32 -2.75
CA VAL A 28 -7.50 -0.99 -2.48
C VAL A 28 -8.47 -1.92 -3.21
N GLU A 29 -8.00 -2.68 -4.19
CA GLU A 29 -8.81 -3.69 -4.86
C GLU A 29 -8.80 -5.02 -4.11
N CYS A 30 -7.87 -5.22 -3.18
CA CYS A 30 -7.75 -6.48 -2.46
C CYS A 30 -8.86 -6.63 -1.43
N PHE A 31 -9.40 -7.84 -1.34
CA PHE A 31 -10.43 -8.16 -0.36
C PHE A 31 -9.91 -7.89 1.05
N GLY A 32 -10.74 -7.25 1.85
CA GLY A 32 -10.41 -6.99 3.24
C GLY A 32 -9.64 -5.71 3.50
N ILE A 33 -9.13 -5.07 2.47
CA ILE A 33 -8.45 -3.79 2.59
C ILE A 33 -9.47 -2.67 2.36
N VAL A 34 -9.69 -1.84 3.37
CA VAL A 34 -10.59 -0.70 3.26
C VAL A 34 -9.88 0.44 2.53
N GLY A 35 -8.61 0.64 2.83
CA GLY A 35 -7.83 1.68 2.20
C GLY A 35 -6.48 1.85 2.87
N MET A 36 -5.78 2.89 2.45
CA MET A 36 -4.50 3.25 3.03
C MET A 36 -4.69 4.20 4.20
N ALA A 37 -3.72 4.22 5.10
CA ALA A 37 -3.76 5.05 6.29
C ALA A 37 -2.61 6.04 6.31
N ALA A 38 -2.88 7.25 6.77
CA ALA A 38 -1.84 8.18 7.16
C ALA A 38 -1.71 8.09 8.67
N VAL A 39 -0.48 7.98 9.15
CA VAL A 39 -0.20 7.92 10.57
C VAL A 39 0.58 9.15 10.95
N SER A 40 0.05 9.94 11.90
CA SER A 40 0.76 11.09 12.42
C SER A 40 1.60 10.65 13.61
N MET A 41 2.88 10.67 13.44
CA MET A 41 3.81 10.31 14.52
C MET A 41 3.71 11.29 15.67
N LYS A 42 3.40 12.55 15.37
CA LYS A 42 3.32 13.61 16.35
C LYS A 42 2.08 13.48 17.24
N ASP A 43 0.95 13.16 16.62
CA ASP A 43 -0.33 13.14 17.33
C ASP A 43 -0.82 11.73 17.65
N GLY A 44 -0.16 10.71 17.11
CA GLY A 44 -0.59 9.33 17.26
C GLY A 44 -1.91 9.03 16.57
N LEU A 45 -2.32 9.87 15.65
CA LEU A 45 -3.58 9.71 14.95
C LEU A 45 -3.42 8.84 13.70
N VAL A 46 -4.43 8.01 13.47
CA VAL A 46 -4.52 7.20 12.27
C VAL A 46 -5.69 7.71 11.45
N LYS A 47 -5.45 8.02 10.19
CA LYS A 47 -6.46 8.58 9.32
C LYS A 47 -6.57 7.76 8.04
N LEU A 48 -7.81 7.48 7.62
CA LEU A 48 -8.06 6.84 6.33
C LEU A 48 -7.79 7.85 5.21
N LEU A 49 -6.95 7.48 4.27
CA LEU A 49 -6.60 8.35 3.16
C LEU A 49 -7.64 8.28 2.06
N LYS A 50 -7.88 9.42 1.45
CA LYS A 50 -8.74 9.50 0.26
C LYS A 50 -8.01 8.85 -0.91
N ARG A 51 -8.78 8.45 -1.91
CA ARG A 51 -8.24 7.75 -3.06
C ARG A 51 -7.10 8.49 -3.76
N GLU A 52 -7.21 9.80 -3.88
CA GLU A 52 -6.19 10.62 -4.51
C GLU A 52 -4.92 10.77 -3.66
N SER A 53 -4.95 10.33 -2.42
CA SER A 53 -3.81 10.45 -1.50
C SER A 53 -3.22 9.09 -1.10
N LEU A 54 -3.45 8.06 -1.90
CA LEU A 54 -3.00 6.71 -1.57
C LEU A 54 -1.51 6.59 -1.33
N THR A 55 -0.72 7.37 -2.05
CA THR A 55 0.74 7.31 -1.95
C THR A 55 1.25 7.70 -0.57
N HIS A 56 0.47 8.45 0.21
CA HIS A 56 0.88 8.87 1.54
C HIS A 56 0.92 7.73 2.56
N GLY A 57 0.23 6.63 2.26
CA GLY A 57 0.24 5.46 3.13
C GLY A 57 1.20 4.39 2.64
N ILE A 58 2.01 4.69 1.64
CA ILE A 58 2.90 3.71 1.02
C ILE A 58 4.28 4.30 0.89
N ASN A 59 5.27 3.57 1.40
CA ASN A 59 6.67 3.97 1.25
C ASN A 59 7.36 2.99 0.32
N VAL A 60 7.99 3.51 -0.72
CA VAL A 60 8.71 2.70 -1.69
C VAL A 60 10.18 3.08 -1.64
N ASP A 61 11.02 2.09 -1.47
CA ASP A 61 12.46 2.27 -1.52
C ASP A 61 13.04 1.35 -2.58
N ILE A 62 13.97 1.87 -3.37
CA ILE A 62 14.60 1.10 -4.45
C ILE A 62 16.11 1.13 -4.25
N LYS A 63 16.68 -0.05 -4.10
CA LYS A 63 18.13 -0.23 -3.96
C LYS A 63 18.58 -1.29 -4.94
N GLU A 64 19.55 -0.96 -5.80
CA GLU A 64 20.09 -1.89 -6.78
C GLU A 64 18.98 -2.55 -7.61
N ASN A 65 17.99 -1.74 -8.01
CA ASN A 65 16.82 -2.16 -8.78
C ASN A 65 15.95 -3.23 -8.08
N LYS A 66 16.05 -3.30 -6.77
CA LYS A 66 15.16 -4.12 -5.97
C LYS A 66 14.22 -3.22 -5.18
N ILE A 67 12.95 -3.54 -5.22
CA ILE A 67 11.90 -2.71 -4.65
C ILE A 67 11.50 -3.23 -3.29
N SER A 68 11.43 -2.34 -2.31
CA SER A 68 10.85 -2.62 -0.99
C SER A 68 9.68 -1.68 -0.79
N ILE A 69 8.56 -2.22 -0.34
CA ILE A 69 7.33 -1.45 -0.17
C ILE A 69 6.77 -1.65 1.24
N ASP A 70 6.42 -0.53 1.88
CA ASP A 70 5.72 -0.56 3.16
C ASP A 70 4.31 -0.02 2.94
N PHE A 71 3.32 -0.81 3.36
CA PHE A 71 1.93 -0.40 3.30
C PHE A 71 1.42 -0.11 4.70
N HIS A 72 0.75 1.01 4.88
CA HIS A 72 -0.02 1.31 6.08
C HIS A 72 -1.48 1.21 5.68
N VAL A 73 -2.17 0.21 6.22
CA VAL A 73 -3.51 -0.14 5.74
C VAL A 73 -4.56 -0.12 6.85
N ILE A 74 -5.79 0.02 6.41
CA ILE A 74 -6.97 -0.14 7.26
C ILE A 74 -7.73 -1.33 6.71
N VAL A 75 -8.06 -2.28 7.57
CA VAL A 75 -8.72 -3.51 7.18
C VAL A 75 -10.16 -3.56 7.69
N SER A 76 -10.98 -4.41 7.08
CA SER A 76 -12.34 -4.65 7.53
C SER A 76 -12.34 -5.50 8.78
N TYR A 77 -13.25 -5.19 9.70
CA TYR A 77 -13.45 -5.99 10.87
C TYR A 77 -13.90 -7.42 10.49
N GLY A 78 -13.36 -8.39 11.19
CA GLY A 78 -13.77 -9.78 10.99
C GLY A 78 -13.02 -10.54 9.92
N VAL A 79 -12.15 -9.88 9.15
CA VAL A 79 -11.34 -10.59 8.16
C VAL A 79 -10.11 -11.19 8.83
N SER A 80 -9.56 -12.22 8.21
CA SER A 80 -8.29 -12.78 8.64
C SER A 80 -7.17 -11.85 8.15
N ILE A 81 -6.47 -11.20 9.07
CA ILE A 81 -5.37 -10.31 8.71
C ILE A 81 -4.29 -11.08 7.95
N SER A 82 -4.01 -12.30 8.39
CA SER A 82 -3.01 -13.13 7.71
C SER A 82 -3.39 -13.42 6.25
N ALA A 83 -4.64 -13.79 6.02
CA ALA A 83 -5.10 -14.12 4.67
C ALA A 83 -5.12 -12.87 3.78
N VAL A 84 -5.59 -11.75 4.32
CA VAL A 84 -5.61 -10.48 3.59
C VAL A 84 -4.19 -10.06 3.23
N SER A 85 -3.27 -10.15 4.19
CA SER A 85 -1.87 -9.77 3.97
C SER A 85 -1.20 -10.65 2.93
N ASP A 86 -1.41 -11.97 3.00
CA ASP A 86 -0.83 -12.88 2.02
C ASP A 86 -1.32 -12.56 0.61
N ASN A 87 -2.61 -12.30 0.47
CA ASN A 87 -3.19 -11.94 -0.82
C ASN A 87 -2.62 -10.62 -1.35
N LEU A 88 -2.50 -9.64 -0.47
CA LEU A 88 -1.94 -8.34 -0.84
C LEU A 88 -0.49 -8.49 -1.30
N ILE A 89 0.31 -9.21 -0.54
CA ILE A 89 1.71 -9.42 -0.88
C ILE A 89 1.85 -10.11 -2.24
N GLU A 90 1.12 -11.18 -2.46
CA GLU A 90 1.18 -11.89 -3.73
C GLU A 90 0.75 -11.04 -4.92
N SER A 91 -0.35 -10.32 -4.76
CA SER A 91 -0.90 -9.48 -5.83
C SER A 91 0.06 -8.34 -6.18
N VAL A 92 0.59 -7.68 -5.15
CA VAL A 92 1.49 -6.55 -5.35
C VAL A 92 2.80 -7.03 -5.96
N LYS A 93 3.37 -8.09 -5.42
CA LYS A 93 4.64 -8.61 -5.94
C LYS A 93 4.53 -8.94 -7.42
N TYR A 94 3.52 -9.71 -7.78
CA TYR A 94 3.35 -10.14 -9.16
C TYR A 94 3.13 -8.95 -10.11
N ARG A 95 2.20 -8.09 -9.75
CA ARG A 95 1.80 -7.01 -10.65
C ARG A 95 2.83 -5.90 -10.74
N VAL A 96 3.51 -5.58 -9.63
CA VAL A 96 4.55 -4.56 -9.66
C VAL A 96 5.77 -5.07 -10.42
N GLU A 97 6.14 -6.33 -10.25
CA GLU A 97 7.27 -6.91 -11.01
C GLU A 97 6.97 -6.90 -12.49
N GLU A 98 5.75 -7.25 -12.88
CA GLU A 98 5.37 -7.22 -14.28
C GLU A 98 5.34 -5.80 -14.84
N PHE A 99 4.83 -4.86 -14.07
CA PHE A 99 4.72 -3.46 -14.48
C PHE A 99 6.08 -2.79 -14.64
N THR A 100 6.99 -3.05 -13.72
CA THR A 100 8.28 -2.34 -13.69
C THR A 100 9.43 -3.11 -14.33
N GLY A 101 9.33 -4.42 -14.41
CA GLY A 101 10.44 -5.25 -14.82
C GLY A 101 11.51 -5.41 -13.75
N MET A 102 11.26 -4.95 -12.53
CA MET A 102 12.19 -5.04 -11.42
C MET A 102 11.69 -6.01 -10.37
N GLU A 103 12.62 -6.56 -9.59
CA GLU A 103 12.26 -7.48 -8.52
C GLU A 103 11.69 -6.73 -7.31
N VAL A 104 10.61 -7.25 -6.75
CA VAL A 104 10.10 -6.78 -5.47
C VAL A 104 10.69 -7.68 -4.39
N GLU A 105 11.57 -7.10 -3.59
CA GLU A 105 12.33 -7.85 -2.60
C GLU A 105 11.58 -8.03 -1.30
N LYS A 106 10.82 -7.02 -0.89
CA LYS A 106 10.23 -7.00 0.43
C LYS A 106 8.93 -6.19 0.44
N ILE A 107 7.92 -6.72 1.09
CA ILE A 107 6.66 -6.02 1.30
C ILE A 107 6.31 -6.15 2.77
N ASN A 108 6.21 -5.01 3.46
CA ASN A 108 5.78 -4.96 4.85
C ASN A 108 4.38 -4.37 4.92
N ILE A 109 3.54 -4.93 5.76
CA ILE A 109 2.18 -4.45 5.91
C ILE A 109 1.97 -4.07 7.37
N PHE A 110 1.62 -2.81 7.59
CA PHE A 110 1.32 -2.28 8.91
C PHE A 110 -0.18 -2.05 8.98
N VAL A 111 -0.86 -2.84 9.78
CA VAL A 111 -2.31 -2.71 9.96
C VAL A 111 -2.53 -1.63 11.02
N GLU A 112 -2.92 -0.46 10.57
CA GLU A 112 -3.03 0.70 11.46
C GLU A 112 -4.42 0.88 12.06
N GLY A 113 -5.42 0.26 11.46
CA GLY A 113 -6.77 0.40 11.95
C GLY A 113 -7.70 -0.64 11.36
N VAL A 114 -8.86 -0.72 11.97
CA VAL A 114 -9.92 -1.64 11.57
C VAL A 114 -11.20 -0.84 11.41
N ARG A 115 -11.90 -1.10 10.32
CA ARG A 115 -13.20 -0.47 10.09
C ARG A 115 -14.30 -1.50 10.30
N VAL A 116 -15.25 -1.17 11.17
CA VAL A 116 -16.36 -2.05 11.49
C VAL A 116 -17.55 -1.69 10.62
N PHE A 117 -18.07 -2.68 9.91
CA PHE A 117 -19.28 -2.52 9.12
C PHE A 117 -20.45 -3.11 9.87
N ASN A 118 -21.66 -2.81 9.46
CA ASN A 118 -22.90 -3.36 10.01
C ASN A 118 -23.18 -2.94 11.46
N ILE A 119 -22.64 -1.79 11.86
CA ILE A 119 -22.96 -1.20 13.15
C ILE A 119 -23.79 0.04 12.92
N PRO A 120 -24.51 0.52 13.94
CA PRO A 120 -25.29 1.76 13.81
C PRO A 120 -24.39 2.91 13.36
N PHE A 121 -24.93 3.75 12.51
CA PHE A 121 -24.21 4.85 11.91
C PHE A 121 -23.49 5.73 12.93
N PHE A 122 -24.15 6.04 14.03
CA PHE A 122 -23.56 6.91 15.04
C PHE A 122 -22.35 6.28 15.72
N VAL A 123 -22.30 4.97 15.83
CA VAL A 123 -21.16 4.27 16.39
C VAL A 123 -20.03 4.27 15.38
N PHE A 124 -20.37 4.10 14.12
CA PHE A 124 -19.40 4.07 13.03
C PHE A 124 -18.56 5.34 12.96
N ILE A 125 -19.21 6.49 13.12
CA ILE A 125 -18.51 7.78 13.05
C ILE A 125 -17.41 7.87 14.11
N ASN A 126 -17.61 7.30 15.27
CA ASN A 126 -16.64 7.37 16.35
C ASN A 126 -15.41 6.50 16.15
N LEU A 127 -15.43 5.62 15.17
CA LEU A 127 -14.29 4.75 14.87
C LEU A 127 -13.30 5.38 13.93
N TRP A 128 -13.67 6.50 13.34
CA TRP A 128 -12.81 7.14 12.34
C TRP A 128 -12.41 8.51 12.74
N VAL A 129 -11.20 8.70 12.70
CA VAL A 129 -10.57 9.97 13.01
C VAL A 129 -9.75 10.47 11.84
#